data_1a33d96136f475eeb3b1c36a3cc545aa
#
_entry.id   1a33d96136f475eeb3b1c36a3cc545aa
#
_cell.length_a   1.000
_cell.length_b   1.000
_cell.length_c   1.000
_cell.angle_alpha   90.00
_cell.angle_beta   90.00
_cell.angle_gamma   90.00
#
_symmetry.space_group_name_H-M   'P 1'
#
loop_
_entity.id
_entity.type
_entity.pdbx_description
1 polymer ?
#
loop_
_entity_poly.entity_id
_entity_poly.type
_entity_poly.pdbx_seq_one_letter_code
_entity_poly.pdbx_strand_id
1 'polypeptide(L)'
;MRLKLADKGCYLQFDSFGAPKYAFPPSMKIPSDEGRIDQIAELVKHGFGNQILVSHDLLTVDIMAVNGGPGIVHIPNKIVPLMRMKGLSEEEIRAVTVNNPALALSITQFFCAESL
;
A
#
# COMPACT_ATOMS: atom_id res chain seq x y z
N MET A 1 -7.41 -10.04 12.00
CA MET A 1 -5.98 -9.86 12.38
C MET A 1 -5.51 -8.42 12.11
N ARG A 2 -5.73 -7.85 10.92
CA ARG A 2 -5.30 -6.48 10.55
C ARG A 2 -5.80 -5.39 11.50
N LEU A 3 -7.07 -5.37 11.85
CA LEU A 3 -7.63 -4.39 12.80
C LEU A 3 -6.92 -4.41 14.16
N LYS A 4 -6.56 -5.59 14.66
CA LYS A 4 -5.81 -5.72 15.93
C LYS A 4 -4.38 -5.14 15.85
N LEU A 5 -3.75 -5.20 14.68
CA LEU A 5 -2.43 -4.60 14.46
C LEU A 5 -2.55 -3.07 14.31
N ALA A 6 -3.55 -2.60 13.58
CA ALA A 6 -3.85 -1.18 13.46
C ALA A 6 -4.14 -0.54 14.83
N ASP A 7 -4.94 -1.20 15.65
CA ASP A 7 -5.25 -0.76 17.02
C ASP A 7 -4.02 -0.62 17.94
N LYS A 8 -2.94 -1.35 17.62
CA LYS A 8 -1.63 -1.21 18.29
C LYS A 8 -0.74 -0.11 17.72
N GLY A 9 -1.22 0.68 16.77
CA GLY A 9 -0.47 1.76 16.12
C GLY A 9 0.51 1.30 15.03
N CYS A 10 0.43 0.05 14.57
CA CYS A 10 1.29 -0.43 13.50
C CYS A 10 0.87 0.16 12.14
N TYR A 11 1.86 0.50 11.29
CA TYR A 11 1.59 0.69 9.87
C TYR A 11 1.23 -0.65 9.22
N LEU A 12 0.23 -0.61 8.36
CA LEU A 12 -0.22 -1.76 7.56
C LEU A 12 0.13 -1.49 6.09
N GLN A 13 1.06 -2.26 5.57
CA GLN A 13 1.51 -2.12 4.19
C GLN A 13 0.81 -3.14 3.29
N PHE A 14 0.26 -2.64 2.18
CA PHE A 14 -0.34 -3.42 1.10
C PHE A 14 0.56 -3.38 -0.11
N ASP A 15 1.28 -4.47 -0.33
CA ASP A 15 2.26 -4.61 -1.40
C ASP A 15 1.69 -5.30 -2.64
N SER A 16 2.53 -5.36 -3.67
CA SER A 16 2.32 -6.15 -4.88
C SER A 16 1.10 -5.72 -5.70
N PHE A 17 0.78 -4.42 -5.69
CA PHE A 17 -0.22 -3.89 -6.62
C PHE A 17 0.26 -4.04 -8.06
N GLY A 18 -0.60 -4.64 -8.91
CA GLY A 18 -0.29 -4.93 -10.31
C GLY A 18 0.54 -6.19 -10.53
N ALA A 19 0.90 -6.93 -9.47
CA ALA A 19 1.66 -8.16 -9.62
C ALA A 19 0.85 -9.23 -10.36
N PRO A 20 1.43 -9.87 -11.38
CA PRO A 20 0.76 -10.93 -12.11
C PRO A 20 0.61 -12.18 -11.23
N LYS A 21 -0.44 -12.97 -11.49
CA LYS A 21 -0.72 -14.17 -10.69
C LYS A 21 0.43 -15.18 -10.68
N TYR A 22 1.22 -15.26 -11.75
CA TYR A 22 2.36 -16.18 -11.84
C TYR A 22 3.55 -15.77 -10.97
N ALA A 23 3.58 -14.53 -10.45
CA ALA A 23 4.64 -14.08 -9.55
C ALA A 23 4.63 -14.80 -8.19
N PHE A 24 3.56 -15.53 -7.90
CA PHE A 24 3.38 -16.22 -6.62
C PHE A 24 3.09 -17.71 -6.83
N PRO A 25 3.53 -18.59 -5.90
CA PRO A 25 3.18 -20.01 -5.96
C PRO A 25 1.66 -20.22 -5.99
N PRO A 26 1.14 -21.20 -6.75
CA PRO A 26 -0.31 -21.47 -6.81
C PRO A 26 -0.97 -21.76 -5.46
N SER A 27 -0.19 -22.22 -4.48
CA SER A 27 -0.64 -22.46 -3.10
C SER A 27 -0.87 -21.19 -2.29
N MET A 28 -0.30 -20.05 -2.73
CA MET A 28 -0.41 -18.79 -2.04
C MET A 28 -1.64 -18.02 -2.52
N LYS A 29 -2.59 -17.81 -1.60
CA LYS A 29 -3.79 -17.01 -1.88
C LYS A 29 -3.49 -15.53 -1.73
N ILE A 30 -3.08 -14.90 -2.84
CA ILE A 30 -2.83 -13.46 -2.89
C ILE A 30 -4.12 -12.72 -3.29
N PRO A 31 -4.55 -11.70 -2.54
CA PRO A 31 -5.69 -10.88 -2.94
C PRO A 31 -5.42 -10.18 -4.29
N SER A 32 -6.46 -10.00 -5.10
CA SER A 32 -6.39 -9.11 -6.27
C SER A 32 -6.23 -7.65 -5.82
N ASP A 33 -5.93 -6.76 -6.76
CA ASP A 33 -5.88 -5.33 -6.49
C ASP A 33 -7.19 -4.81 -5.89
N GLU A 34 -8.34 -5.25 -6.45
CA GLU A 34 -9.66 -4.94 -5.89
C GLU A 34 -9.82 -5.46 -4.45
N GLY A 35 -9.41 -6.70 -4.21
CA GLY A 35 -9.48 -7.29 -2.87
C GLY A 35 -8.58 -6.58 -1.86
N ARG A 36 -7.43 -6.05 -2.28
CA ARG A 36 -6.60 -5.19 -1.43
C ARG A 36 -7.29 -3.87 -1.11
N ILE A 37 -7.91 -3.24 -2.11
CA ILE A 37 -8.65 -1.98 -1.93
C ILE A 37 -9.85 -2.16 -1.01
N ASP A 38 -10.61 -3.27 -1.13
CA ASP A 38 -11.70 -3.58 -0.21
C ASP A 38 -11.21 -3.67 1.25
N GLN A 39 -10.04 -4.28 1.46
CA GLN A 39 -9.41 -4.35 2.78
C GLN A 39 -8.93 -2.98 3.30
N ILE A 40 -8.42 -2.13 2.41
CA ILE A 40 -8.04 -0.75 2.73
C ILE A 40 -9.30 0.05 3.12
N ALA A 41 -10.36 -0.04 2.33
CA ALA A 41 -11.62 0.64 2.61
C ALA A 41 -12.23 0.22 3.96
N GLU A 42 -12.12 -1.06 4.32
CA GLU A 42 -12.52 -1.56 5.64
C GLU A 42 -11.73 -0.89 6.77
N LEU A 43 -10.40 -0.81 6.64
CA LEU A 43 -9.53 -0.18 7.63
C LEU A 43 -9.82 1.33 7.75
N VAL A 44 -10.04 2.01 6.63
CA VAL A 44 -10.40 3.44 6.60
C VAL A 44 -11.72 3.68 7.34
N LYS A 45 -12.74 2.85 7.11
CA LYS A 45 -14.02 2.92 7.85
C LYS A 45 -13.88 2.76 9.37
N HIS A 46 -12.85 2.03 9.80
CA HIS A 46 -12.55 1.86 11.23
C HIS A 46 -11.61 2.96 11.78
N GLY A 47 -11.29 3.99 11.00
CA GLY A 47 -10.47 5.12 11.43
C GLY A 47 -8.96 4.93 11.32
N PHE A 48 -8.49 3.86 10.66
CA PHE A 48 -7.06 3.53 10.52
C PHE A 48 -6.43 4.02 9.22
N GLY A 49 -7.07 4.94 8.50
CA GLY A 49 -6.58 5.46 7.21
C GLY A 49 -5.14 6.03 7.27
N ASN A 50 -4.76 6.62 8.41
CA ASN A 50 -3.42 7.22 8.60
C ASN A 50 -2.29 6.20 8.87
N GLN A 51 -2.60 4.91 8.90
CA GLN A 51 -1.65 3.83 9.15
C GLN A 51 -1.46 2.91 7.95
N ILE A 52 -1.98 3.28 6.79
CA ILE A 52 -1.96 2.45 5.58
C ILE A 52 -0.87 2.93 4.65
N LEU A 53 -0.07 1.98 4.15
CA LEU A 53 0.93 2.17 3.10
C LEU A 53 0.60 1.25 1.92
N VAL A 54 0.92 1.70 0.70
CA VAL A 54 0.76 0.91 -0.52
C VAL A 54 2.03 0.89 -1.34
N SER A 55 2.33 -0.22 -1.98
CA SER A 55 3.47 -0.33 -2.87
C SER A 55 3.23 -1.27 -4.05
N HIS A 56 4.06 -1.14 -5.09
CA HIS A 56 4.06 -2.04 -6.24
C HIS A 56 4.84 -3.32 -5.96
N ASP A 57 5.91 -3.24 -5.16
CA ASP A 57 6.83 -4.34 -4.92
C ASP A 57 7.38 -4.90 -6.25
N LEU A 58 7.98 -4.03 -7.07
CA LEU A 58 8.51 -4.38 -8.40
C LEU A 58 9.79 -5.21 -8.26
N LEU A 59 9.67 -6.54 -8.29
CA LEU A 59 10.78 -7.47 -8.06
C LEU A 59 11.49 -7.91 -9.33
N THR A 60 10.82 -7.91 -10.48
CA THR A 60 11.32 -8.50 -11.72
C THR A 60 11.16 -7.56 -12.90
N VAL A 61 11.99 -7.74 -13.93
CA VAL A 61 12.02 -6.87 -15.12
C VAL A 61 10.77 -6.99 -16.00
N ASP A 62 10.07 -8.11 -15.94
CA ASP A 62 8.85 -8.36 -16.73
C ASP A 62 7.65 -7.54 -16.23
N ILE A 63 7.64 -7.11 -14.97
CA ILE A 63 6.61 -6.23 -14.43
C ILE A 63 6.89 -4.73 -14.68
N MET A 64 8.03 -4.39 -15.25
CA MET A 64 8.34 -3.03 -15.67
C MET A 64 7.54 -2.63 -16.92
N ALA A 65 7.09 -1.37 -17.00
CA ALA A 65 6.29 -0.90 -18.13
C ALA A 65 6.98 -1.05 -19.48
N VAL A 66 8.30 -0.89 -19.54
CA VAL A 66 9.11 -1.06 -20.76
C VAL A 66 9.03 -2.49 -21.32
N ASN A 67 8.72 -3.47 -20.49
CA ASN A 67 8.56 -4.87 -20.87
C ASN A 67 7.09 -5.31 -20.93
N GLY A 68 6.16 -4.35 -20.96
CA GLY A 68 4.71 -4.62 -21.04
C GLY A 68 4.03 -4.91 -19.70
N GLY A 69 4.73 -4.78 -18.59
CA GLY A 69 4.16 -4.92 -17.25
C GLY A 69 3.44 -3.66 -16.76
N PRO A 70 2.83 -3.69 -15.57
CA PRO A 70 2.09 -2.56 -15.01
C PRO A 70 2.98 -1.35 -14.67
N GLY A 71 4.23 -1.58 -14.31
CA GLY A 71 5.21 -0.57 -13.98
C GLY A 71 4.88 0.30 -12.78
N ILE A 72 5.73 1.28 -12.51
CA ILE A 72 5.64 2.20 -11.37
C ILE A 72 4.40 3.11 -11.41
N VAL A 73 3.81 3.30 -12.59
CA VAL A 73 2.62 4.14 -12.78
C VAL A 73 1.30 3.41 -12.49
N HIS A 74 1.34 2.13 -12.14
CA HIS A 74 0.13 1.32 -11.91
C HIS A 74 -0.73 1.89 -10.77
N ILE A 75 -0.12 2.26 -9.65
CA ILE A 75 -0.86 2.85 -8.52
C ILE A 75 -1.55 4.16 -8.94
N PRO A 76 -0.88 5.19 -9.47
CA PRO A 76 -1.57 6.42 -9.83
C PRO A 76 -2.59 6.24 -10.96
N ASN A 77 -2.32 5.38 -11.95
CA ASN A 77 -3.13 5.26 -13.16
C ASN A 77 -4.28 4.25 -13.05
N LYS A 78 -4.18 3.25 -12.19
CA LYS A 78 -5.19 2.18 -12.05
C LYS A 78 -5.76 2.09 -10.64
N ILE A 79 -4.90 2.09 -9.63
CA ILE A 79 -5.32 1.86 -8.25
C ILE A 79 -6.03 3.07 -7.67
N VAL A 80 -5.52 4.27 -7.87
CA VAL A 80 -6.17 5.51 -7.40
C VAL A 80 -7.57 5.69 -8.00
N PRO A 81 -7.82 5.55 -9.32
CA PRO A 81 -9.17 5.54 -9.87
C PRO A 81 -10.07 4.46 -9.26
N LEU A 82 -9.53 3.27 -9.02
CA LEU A 82 -10.29 2.17 -8.42
C LEU A 82 -10.65 2.45 -6.96
N MET A 83 -9.76 3.08 -6.18
CA MET A 83 -10.06 3.55 -4.82
C MET A 83 -11.24 4.53 -4.81
N ARG A 84 -11.29 5.48 -5.76
CA ARG A 84 -12.44 6.40 -5.93
C ARG A 84 -13.74 5.64 -6.21
N MET A 85 -13.70 4.67 -7.13
CA MET A 85 -14.86 3.85 -7.46
C MET A 85 -15.35 3.03 -6.25
N LYS A 86 -14.46 2.63 -5.35
CA LYS A 86 -14.77 1.94 -4.09
C LYS A 86 -15.19 2.87 -2.96
N GLY A 87 -15.27 4.17 -3.22
CA GLY A 87 -15.85 5.17 -2.30
C GLY A 87 -14.86 5.82 -1.34
N LEU A 88 -13.54 5.66 -1.55
CA LEU A 88 -12.56 6.44 -0.78
C LEU A 88 -12.58 7.90 -1.25
N SER A 89 -12.54 8.83 -0.29
CA SER A 89 -12.42 10.26 -0.55
C SER A 89 -11.03 10.64 -1.06
N GLU A 90 -10.90 11.80 -1.70
CA GLU A 90 -9.58 12.30 -2.15
C GLU A 90 -8.62 12.52 -0.97
N GLU A 91 -9.13 12.89 0.19
CA GLU A 91 -8.33 13.04 1.41
C GLU A 91 -7.78 11.70 1.90
N GLU A 92 -8.61 10.66 1.92
CA GLU A 92 -8.20 9.29 2.28
C GLU A 92 -7.20 8.71 1.29
N ILE A 93 -7.43 8.91 -0.02
CA ILE A 93 -6.50 8.50 -1.08
C ILE A 93 -5.15 9.22 -0.91
N ARG A 94 -5.17 10.53 -0.66
CA ARG A 94 -3.96 11.32 -0.43
C ARG A 94 -3.23 10.87 0.85
N ALA A 95 -3.97 10.54 1.90
CA ALA A 95 -3.37 9.99 3.11
C ALA A 95 -2.57 8.72 2.80
N VAL A 96 -3.18 7.76 2.13
CA VAL A 96 -2.58 6.45 1.82
C VAL A 96 -1.41 6.55 0.83
N THR A 97 -1.50 7.45 -0.18
CA THR A 97 -0.52 7.51 -1.28
C THR A 97 0.59 8.55 -1.07
N VAL A 98 0.39 9.55 -0.23
CA VAL A 98 1.33 10.68 -0.05
C VAL A 98 1.68 10.91 1.40
N ASN A 99 0.69 11.17 2.27
CA ASN A 99 0.96 11.67 3.61
C ASN A 99 1.56 10.58 4.51
N ASN A 100 0.99 9.37 4.50
CA ASN A 100 1.48 8.27 5.32
C ASN A 100 2.90 7.83 4.93
N PRO A 101 3.24 7.64 3.63
CA PRO A 101 4.62 7.36 3.23
C PRO A 101 5.60 8.47 3.65
N ALA A 102 5.21 9.73 3.51
CA ALA A 102 6.04 10.85 3.92
C ALA A 102 6.33 10.80 5.43
N LEU A 103 5.31 10.54 6.26
CA LEU A 103 5.47 10.42 7.72
C LEU A 103 6.27 9.18 8.11
N ALA A 104 5.97 8.03 7.52
CA ALA A 104 6.64 6.75 7.84
C ALA A 104 8.13 6.76 7.48
N LEU A 105 8.52 7.51 6.44
CA LEU A 105 9.90 7.59 5.95
C LEU A 105 10.64 8.84 6.45
N SER A 106 9.97 9.76 7.16
CA SER A 106 10.62 10.96 7.70
C SER A 106 11.50 10.62 8.89
N ILE A 107 12.68 11.25 8.94
CA ILE A 107 13.55 11.19 10.11
C ILE A 107 13.08 12.29 11.07
N THR A 108 12.34 11.90 12.11
CA THR A 108 11.78 12.83 13.10
C THR A 108 12.66 13.04 14.33
N GLN A 109 13.60 12.15 14.59
CA GLN A 109 14.60 12.26 15.66
C GLN A 109 15.93 11.69 15.21
N PHE A 110 17.00 12.49 15.35
CA PHE A 110 18.34 11.93 15.39
C PHE A 110 18.56 11.36 16.80
N PHE A 111 18.65 10.04 16.91
CA PHE A 111 19.28 9.47 18.10
C PHE A 111 20.76 9.81 18.01
N CYS A 112 21.19 10.91 18.63
CA CYS A 112 22.56 10.97 19.12
C CYS A 112 22.67 9.80 20.10
N ALA A 113 23.42 8.78 19.73
CA ALA A 113 23.97 7.87 20.71
C ALA A 113 24.87 8.74 21.59
N GLU A 114 24.35 9.24 22.68
CA GLU A 114 25.19 9.70 23.76
C GLU A 114 26.01 8.48 24.17
N SER A 115 27.31 8.64 23.98
CA SER A 115 28.37 7.70 24.29
C SER A 115 28.09 6.93 25.57
N LEU A 116 28.11 5.62 25.42
CA LEU A 116 28.43 4.71 26.49
C LEU A 116 29.75 5.10 27.19
#